data_39c49e9eba335a8c197a9dae6907dbd8
#
_entry.id   39c49e9eba335a8c197a9dae6907dbd8
#
_cell.length_a   1.000
_cell.length_b   1.000
_cell.length_c   1.000
_cell.angle_alpha   90.00
_cell.angle_beta   90.00
_cell.angle_gamma   90.00
#
_symmetry.space_group_name_H-M   'P 1'
#
loop_
_entity.id
_entity.type
_entity.pdbx_description
1 polymer ?
#
loop_
_entity_poly.entity_id
_entity_poly.type
_entity_poly.pdbx_seq_one_letter_code
_entity_poly.pdbx_strand_id
1 'polypeptide(L)'
;YYITGFFILLGVLLGRFICGFLCPFGWFQELLHKIPFKKISTRKLKPLRFIKYGILLVFVILLPILVTNQLGMGNPFFCKYLCPQGVLEGALPLSIANAGIRAALGKLFTWKAGILVAVVLLSLMFYRPFCKWICPLGAVYALFNKVSLLQMHIDTGKCVSCGKCAGVCKM
;
A
#
# COMPACT_ATOMS: atom_id res chain seq x y z
N TYR A 1 16.70 -4.24 14.12
CA TYR A 1 17.04 -5.42 13.31
C TYR A 1 16.01 -6.54 13.48
N TYR A 2 15.53 -6.85 14.71
CA TYR A 2 14.54 -7.90 14.96
C TYR A 2 13.19 -7.66 14.24
N ILE A 3 12.71 -6.41 14.25
CA ILE A 3 11.44 -6.04 13.58
C ILE A 3 11.56 -6.26 12.06
N THR A 4 12.69 -5.86 11.46
CA THR A 4 12.91 -6.04 10.02
C THR A 4 12.97 -7.53 9.66
N GLY A 5 13.68 -8.34 10.47
CA GLY A 5 13.74 -9.79 10.30
C GLY A 5 12.36 -10.44 10.41
N PHE A 6 11.54 -10.01 11.35
CA PHE A 6 10.17 -10.49 11.53
C PHE A 6 9.29 -10.18 10.30
N PHE A 7 9.36 -8.95 9.74
CA PHE A 7 8.62 -8.61 8.53
C PHE A 7 9.09 -9.39 7.29
N ILE A 8 10.40 -9.67 7.18
CA ILE A 8 10.94 -10.50 6.11
C ILE A 8 10.44 -11.94 6.26
N LEU A 9 10.47 -12.50 7.47
CA LEU A 9 9.96 -13.84 7.76
C LEU A 9 8.48 -13.95 7.40
N LEU A 10 7.66 -13.00 7.82
CA LEU A 10 6.25 -12.94 7.45
C LEU A 10 6.06 -12.84 5.94
N GLY A 11 6.91 -12.08 5.23
CA GLY A 11 6.88 -11.97 3.78
C GLY A 11 7.17 -13.28 3.06
N VAL A 12 8.11 -14.06 3.58
CA VAL A 12 8.46 -15.39 3.05
C VAL A 12 7.37 -16.43 3.34
N LEU A 13 6.78 -16.40 4.54
CA LEU A 13 5.74 -17.36 4.92
C LEU A 13 4.40 -17.08 4.22
N LEU A 14 3.91 -15.85 4.30
CA LEU A 14 2.56 -15.45 3.94
C LEU A 14 2.49 -14.68 2.61
N GLY A 15 3.63 -14.19 2.10
CA GLY A 15 3.68 -13.43 0.86
C GLY A 15 2.67 -12.26 0.84
N ARG A 16 1.88 -12.18 -0.22
CA ARG A 16 0.86 -11.14 -0.40
C ARG A 16 -0.39 -11.31 0.45
N PHE A 17 -0.55 -12.42 1.16
CA PHE A 17 -1.71 -12.65 2.02
C PHE A 17 -1.85 -11.56 3.08
N ILE A 18 -0.73 -11.08 3.64
CA ILE A 18 -0.69 -9.99 4.62
C ILE A 18 -1.35 -8.73 4.06
N CYS A 19 -0.98 -8.33 2.84
CA CYS A 19 -1.56 -7.14 2.20
C CYS A 19 -3.05 -7.29 1.87
N GLY A 20 -3.51 -8.53 1.68
CA GLY A 20 -4.91 -8.84 1.37
C GLY A 20 -5.83 -8.81 2.59
N PHE A 21 -5.38 -9.35 3.71
CA PHE A 21 -6.22 -9.63 4.89
C PHE A 21 -5.82 -8.86 6.14
N LEU A 22 -4.51 -8.65 6.39
CA LEU A 22 -4.05 -8.01 7.63
C LEU A 22 -3.87 -6.49 7.52
N CYS A 23 -3.69 -5.95 6.30
CA CYS A 23 -3.45 -4.51 6.15
C CYS A 23 -4.73 -3.70 6.42
N PRO A 24 -4.82 -2.89 7.49
CA PRO A 24 -6.02 -2.12 7.81
C PRO A 24 -6.33 -1.07 6.73
N PHE A 25 -5.31 -0.47 6.13
CA PHE A 25 -5.48 0.46 5.03
C PHE A 25 -6.04 -0.21 3.76
N GLY A 26 -5.63 -1.45 3.49
CA GLY A 26 -6.20 -2.26 2.41
C GLY A 26 -7.67 -2.57 2.64
N TRP A 27 -8.03 -2.85 3.89
CA TRP A 27 -9.42 -3.12 4.29
C TRP A 27 -10.31 -1.88 4.20
N PHE A 28 -9.77 -0.74 4.60
CA PHE A 28 -10.42 0.56 4.44
C PHE A 28 -10.77 0.86 2.97
N GLN A 29 -9.81 0.66 2.04
CA GLN A 29 -10.06 0.83 0.61
C GLN A 29 -11.11 -0.16 0.06
N GLU A 30 -11.14 -1.39 0.57
CA GLU A 30 -12.14 -2.39 0.18
C GLU A 30 -13.54 -1.97 0.65
N LEU A 31 -13.66 -1.44 1.87
CA LEU A 31 -14.92 -0.93 2.41
C LEU A 31 -15.45 0.22 1.56
N LEU A 32 -14.59 1.17 1.19
CA LEU A 32 -14.96 2.28 0.30
C LEU A 32 -15.43 1.78 -1.07
N HIS A 33 -14.79 0.74 -1.60
CA HIS A 33 -15.16 0.17 -2.91
C HIS A 33 -16.50 -0.56 -2.90
N LYS A 34 -17.05 -0.92 -1.72
CA LYS A 34 -18.41 -1.51 -1.62
C LYS A 34 -19.51 -0.50 -1.92
N ILE A 35 -19.24 0.80 -1.79
CA ILE A 35 -20.19 1.86 -2.14
C ILE A 35 -20.54 1.76 -3.64
N PRO A 36 -21.83 1.84 -4.02
CA PRO A 36 -22.27 1.69 -5.40
C PRO A 36 -21.91 2.92 -6.25
N PHE A 37 -20.63 3.04 -6.61
CA PHE A 37 -20.13 4.03 -7.56
C PHE A 37 -19.79 3.36 -8.90
N LYS A 38 -19.64 4.15 -9.96
CA LYS A 38 -19.26 3.67 -11.28
C LYS A 38 -17.87 3.02 -11.24
N LYS A 39 -17.85 1.68 -11.23
CA LYS A 39 -16.62 0.90 -11.11
C LYS A 39 -15.91 0.82 -12.46
N ILE A 40 -14.63 1.17 -12.48
CA ILE A 40 -13.81 1.12 -13.69
C ILE A 40 -12.85 -0.08 -13.58
N SER A 41 -12.82 -0.90 -14.64
CA SER A 41 -11.91 -2.05 -14.71
C SER A 41 -10.46 -1.59 -14.86
N THR A 42 -9.60 -2.04 -13.94
CA THR A 42 -8.16 -1.77 -13.96
C THR A 42 -7.39 -2.56 -15.03
N ARG A 43 -8.10 -3.33 -15.88
CA ARG A 43 -7.47 -4.22 -16.86
C ARG A 43 -6.64 -3.48 -17.90
N LYS A 44 -7.04 -2.26 -18.29
CA LYS A 44 -6.29 -1.39 -19.22
C LYS A 44 -5.09 -0.69 -18.58
N LEU A 45 -5.04 -0.61 -17.24
CA LEU A 45 -4.02 0.10 -16.47
C LEU A 45 -2.90 -0.82 -15.95
N LYS A 46 -2.67 -1.95 -16.63
CA LYS A 46 -1.60 -2.91 -16.28
C LYS A 46 -0.20 -2.27 -16.15
N PRO A 47 0.23 -1.34 -17.03
CA PRO A 47 1.57 -0.73 -16.92
C PRO A 47 1.75 0.10 -15.65
N LEU A 48 0.68 0.67 -15.06
CA LEU A 48 0.78 1.43 -13.81
C LEU A 48 1.29 0.58 -12.62
N ARG A 49 1.20 -0.74 -12.71
CA ARG A 49 1.76 -1.63 -11.68
C ARG A 49 3.27 -1.53 -11.54
N PHE A 50 3.98 -1.08 -12.56
CA PHE A 50 5.42 -0.89 -12.50
C PHE A 50 5.83 0.37 -11.72
N ILE A 51 4.94 1.36 -11.58
CA ILE A 51 5.19 2.60 -10.84
C ILE A 51 5.60 2.30 -9.38
N LYS A 52 4.98 1.32 -8.72
CA LYS A 52 5.35 0.94 -7.35
C LYS A 52 6.80 0.47 -7.21
N TYR A 53 7.36 -0.18 -8.22
CA TYR A 53 8.77 -0.59 -8.22
C TYR A 53 9.70 0.61 -8.40
N GLY A 54 9.32 1.58 -9.24
CA GLY A 54 10.01 2.85 -9.36
C GLY A 54 9.97 3.64 -8.05
N ILE A 55 8.82 3.72 -7.39
CA ILE A 55 8.68 4.36 -6.08
C ILE A 55 9.53 3.63 -5.03
N LEU A 56 9.54 2.30 -5.01
CA LEU A 56 10.37 1.51 -4.11
C LEU A 56 11.86 1.85 -4.30
N LEU A 57 12.33 1.84 -5.56
CA LEU A 57 13.73 2.09 -5.86
C LEU A 57 14.14 3.52 -5.50
N VAL A 58 13.35 4.53 -5.90
CA VAL A 58 13.69 5.94 -5.70
C VAL A 58 13.47 6.38 -4.24
N PHE A 59 12.25 6.21 -3.70
CA PHE A 59 11.89 6.78 -2.40
C PHE A 59 12.30 5.93 -1.20
N VAL A 60 12.47 4.63 -1.37
CA VAL A 60 12.80 3.72 -0.26
C VAL A 60 14.26 3.31 -0.27
N ILE A 61 14.90 3.23 -1.42
CA ILE A 61 16.31 2.82 -1.54
C ILE A 61 17.21 4.03 -1.80
N LEU A 62 17.02 4.73 -2.93
CA LEU A 62 17.95 5.74 -3.41
C LEU A 62 17.97 6.98 -2.51
N LEU A 63 16.82 7.58 -2.21
CA LEU A 63 16.72 8.80 -1.41
C LEU A 63 17.27 8.64 0.02
N PRO A 64 16.96 7.58 0.78
CA PRO A 64 17.54 7.39 2.12
C PRO A 64 19.05 7.15 2.10
N ILE A 65 19.61 6.62 1.02
CA ILE A 65 21.07 6.44 0.87
C ILE A 65 21.75 7.78 0.58
N LEU A 66 21.16 8.60 -0.30
CA LEU A 66 21.73 9.88 -0.70
C LEU A 66 21.59 10.96 0.37
N VAL A 67 20.49 10.93 1.13
CA VAL A 67 20.16 11.95 2.13
C VAL A 67 20.10 11.29 3.51
N THR A 68 21.27 11.06 4.07
CA THR A 68 21.40 10.59 5.46
C THR A 68 21.39 11.77 6.43
N ASN A 69 20.79 11.57 7.61
CA ASN A 69 20.84 12.54 8.70
C ASN A 69 22.24 12.57 9.34
N GLN A 70 22.53 13.60 10.17
CA GLN A 70 23.77 13.72 10.95
C GLN A 70 24.07 12.48 11.83
N LEU A 71 23.06 11.67 12.12
CA LEU A 71 23.16 10.41 12.87
C LEU A 71 23.40 9.18 11.96
N GLY A 72 23.64 9.37 10.65
CA GLY A 72 23.85 8.27 9.69
C GLY A 72 22.59 7.46 9.36
N MET A 73 21.41 7.87 9.81
CA MET A 73 20.14 7.19 9.50
C MET A 73 19.46 7.82 8.28
N GLY A 74 19.03 6.99 7.34
CA GLY A 74 18.25 7.44 6.17
C GLY A 74 16.86 7.91 6.57
N ASN A 75 16.43 9.06 6.05
CA ASN A 75 15.08 9.57 6.27
C ASN A 75 14.05 8.73 5.52
N PRO A 76 12.91 8.35 6.15
CA PRO A 76 11.82 7.63 5.49
C PRO A 76 10.99 8.55 4.59
N PHE A 77 11.53 8.96 3.45
CA PHE A 77 10.90 9.94 2.54
C PHE A 77 9.51 9.51 2.08
N PHE A 78 9.30 8.23 1.79
CA PHE A 78 8.00 7.72 1.38
C PHE A 78 6.95 7.94 2.47
N CYS A 79 7.25 7.55 3.71
CA CYS A 79 6.31 7.71 4.84
C CYS A 79 6.10 9.19 5.19
N LYS A 80 7.13 10.02 5.03
CA LYS A 80 7.07 11.45 5.34
C LYS A 80 6.22 12.24 4.35
N TYR A 81 6.30 11.94 3.05
CA TYR A 81 5.69 12.78 2.00
C TYR A 81 4.54 12.12 1.25
N LEU A 82 4.57 10.81 1.04
CA LEU A 82 3.66 10.12 0.11
C LEU A 82 2.64 9.20 0.79
N CYS A 83 2.94 8.66 1.98
CA CYS A 83 2.08 7.67 2.61
C CYS A 83 0.88 8.30 3.32
N PRO A 84 -0.36 8.08 2.86
CA PRO A 84 -1.57 8.61 3.50
C PRO A 84 -2.00 7.79 4.72
N GLN A 85 -1.48 6.57 4.89
CA GLN A 85 -1.82 5.68 6.01
C GLN A 85 -1.52 6.32 7.37
N GLY A 86 -0.36 7.00 7.49
CA GLY A 86 0.02 7.70 8.73
C GLY A 86 -0.92 8.85 9.10
N VAL A 87 -1.64 9.44 8.12
CA VAL A 87 -2.68 10.44 8.40
C VAL A 87 -3.95 9.75 8.88
N LEU A 88 -4.36 8.68 8.23
CA LEU A 88 -5.60 7.97 8.57
C LEU A 88 -5.54 7.31 9.96
N GLU A 89 -4.46 6.60 10.23
CA GLU A 89 -4.33 5.77 11.45
C GLU A 89 -3.67 6.51 12.61
N GLY A 90 -2.84 7.51 12.32
CA GLY A 90 -2.11 8.28 13.33
C GLY A 90 -2.65 9.69 13.54
N ALA A 91 -2.52 10.54 12.52
CA ALA A 91 -2.79 11.96 12.68
C ALA A 91 -4.28 12.29 12.89
N LEU A 92 -5.20 11.56 12.25
CA LEU A 92 -6.64 11.76 12.41
C LEU A 92 -7.11 11.46 13.83
N PRO A 93 -6.94 10.25 14.40
CA PRO A 93 -7.40 9.97 15.75
C PRO A 93 -6.69 10.84 16.79
N LEU A 94 -5.40 11.14 16.60
CA LEU A 94 -4.66 11.97 17.53
C LEU A 94 -5.08 13.45 17.49
N SER A 95 -5.45 13.98 16.31
CA SER A 95 -5.98 15.35 16.17
C SER A 95 -7.39 15.52 16.75
N ILE A 96 -8.17 14.43 16.79
CA ILE A 96 -9.49 14.42 17.44
C ILE A 96 -9.32 14.41 18.96
N ALA A 97 -8.36 13.62 19.47
CA ALA A 97 -8.12 13.48 20.90
C ALA A 97 -7.48 14.73 21.52
N ASN A 98 -6.64 15.47 20.81
CA ASN A 98 -5.87 16.60 21.34
C ASN A 98 -5.93 17.83 20.43
N ALA A 99 -6.56 18.91 20.94
CA ALA A 99 -6.65 20.19 20.25
C ALA A 99 -5.28 20.86 20.03
N GLY A 100 -4.31 20.67 20.94
CA GLY A 100 -2.95 21.22 20.81
C GLY A 100 -2.19 20.63 19.62
N ILE A 101 -2.37 19.37 19.31
CA ILE A 101 -1.75 18.70 18.17
C ILE A 101 -2.35 19.25 16.85
N ARG A 102 -3.64 19.54 16.84
CA ARG A 102 -4.31 20.17 15.69
C ARG A 102 -3.69 21.52 15.30
N ALA A 103 -3.34 22.32 16.29
CA ALA A 103 -2.67 23.61 16.07
C ALA A 103 -1.22 23.46 15.57
N ALA A 104 -0.53 22.37 15.94
CA ALA A 104 0.83 22.06 15.52
C ALA A 104 0.92 21.39 14.14
N LEU A 105 -0.21 20.94 13.57
CA LEU A 105 -0.28 20.33 12.25
C LEU A 105 0.00 21.37 11.15
N GLY A 106 1.23 21.36 10.62
CA GLY A 106 1.69 22.28 9.60
C GLY A 106 1.28 21.91 8.17
N LYS A 107 1.84 22.64 7.18
CA LYS A 107 1.61 22.46 5.74
C LYS A 107 1.78 21.02 5.24
N LEU A 108 2.65 20.22 5.87
CA LEU A 108 2.89 18.82 5.51
C LEU A 108 1.64 17.95 5.77
N PHE A 109 0.88 18.25 6.81
CA PHE A 109 -0.37 17.55 7.10
C PHE A 109 -1.41 17.82 6.01
N THR A 110 -1.58 19.10 5.61
CA THR A 110 -2.51 19.48 4.53
C THR A 110 -2.16 18.78 3.23
N TRP A 111 -0.87 18.70 2.89
CA TRP A 111 -0.39 17.97 1.72
C TRP A 111 -0.78 16.48 1.76
N LYS A 112 -0.49 15.80 2.87
CA LYS A 112 -0.83 14.38 3.05
C LYS A 112 -2.34 14.13 3.12
N ALA A 113 -3.10 15.04 3.73
CA ALA A 113 -4.56 14.99 3.74
C ALA A 113 -5.11 15.07 2.31
N GLY A 114 -4.55 15.91 1.46
CA GLY A 114 -4.87 15.98 0.04
C GLY A 114 -4.62 14.65 -0.69
N ILE A 115 -3.48 14.01 -0.43
CA ILE A 115 -3.17 12.67 -0.98
C ILE A 115 -4.18 11.63 -0.47
N LEU A 116 -4.54 11.67 0.82
CA LEU A 116 -5.53 10.77 1.40
C LEU A 116 -6.89 10.91 0.70
N VAL A 117 -7.36 12.15 0.51
CA VAL A 117 -8.62 12.43 -0.21
C VAL A 117 -8.55 11.90 -1.64
N ALA A 118 -7.46 12.13 -2.36
CA ALA A 118 -7.27 11.61 -3.71
C ALA A 118 -7.32 10.07 -3.74
N VAL A 119 -6.68 9.39 -2.78
CA VAL A 119 -6.71 7.93 -2.66
C VAL A 119 -8.13 7.43 -2.32
N VAL A 120 -8.87 8.14 -1.47
CA VAL A 120 -10.27 7.81 -1.15
C VAL A 120 -11.14 7.90 -2.41
N LEU A 121 -11.06 8.99 -3.18
CA LEU A 121 -11.80 9.16 -4.43
C LEU A 121 -11.44 8.07 -5.46
N LEU A 122 -10.16 7.77 -5.61
CA LEU A 122 -9.71 6.69 -6.48
C LEU A 122 -10.21 5.31 -6.00
N SER A 123 -10.33 5.09 -4.70
CA SER A 123 -10.82 3.82 -4.12
C SER A 123 -12.31 3.59 -4.36
N LEU A 124 -13.09 4.66 -4.56
CA LEU A 124 -14.49 4.55 -4.98
C LEU A 124 -14.61 4.00 -6.41
N MET A 125 -13.68 4.38 -7.31
CA MET A 125 -13.71 3.99 -8.73
C MET A 125 -12.91 2.72 -9.00
N PHE A 126 -11.75 2.54 -8.33
CA PHE A 126 -10.82 1.44 -8.56
C PHE A 126 -10.65 0.57 -7.32
N TYR A 127 -10.56 -0.74 -7.53
CA TYR A 127 -10.30 -1.67 -6.43
C TYR A 127 -8.84 -1.57 -5.95
N ARG A 128 -8.66 -1.09 -4.71
CA ARG A 128 -7.36 -0.95 -4.00
C ARG A 128 -6.26 -0.22 -4.82
N PRO A 129 -6.49 1.01 -5.30
CA PRO A 129 -5.55 1.70 -6.19
C PRO A 129 -4.18 1.97 -5.55
N PHE A 130 -4.16 2.41 -4.28
CA PHE A 130 -2.92 2.69 -3.57
C PHE A 130 -2.04 1.44 -3.42
N CYS A 131 -2.63 0.33 -2.99
CA CYS A 131 -1.90 -0.94 -2.80
C CYS A 131 -1.37 -1.50 -4.12
N LYS A 132 -2.08 -1.28 -5.24
CA LYS A 132 -1.68 -1.79 -6.55
C LYS A 132 -0.60 -0.96 -7.23
N TRP A 133 -0.63 0.37 -7.07
CA TRP A 133 0.17 1.28 -7.90
C TRP A 133 1.25 2.05 -7.13
N ILE A 134 1.01 2.38 -5.86
CA ILE A 134 1.84 3.31 -5.10
C ILE A 134 2.60 2.62 -3.97
N CYS A 135 1.99 1.65 -3.27
CA CYS A 135 2.56 1.08 -2.07
C CYS A 135 3.85 0.27 -2.32
N PRO A 136 5.03 0.70 -1.79
CA PRO A 136 6.28 -0.02 -1.97
C PRO A 136 6.31 -1.34 -1.20
N LEU A 137 5.64 -1.43 -0.05
CA LEU A 137 5.53 -2.68 0.70
C LEU A 137 4.82 -3.77 -0.14
N GLY A 138 3.79 -3.38 -0.90
CA GLY A 138 3.15 -4.28 -1.86
C GLY A 138 4.06 -4.69 -3.04
N ALA A 139 5.11 -3.91 -3.35
CA ALA A 139 6.13 -4.30 -4.32
C ALA A 139 7.08 -5.34 -3.72
N VAL A 140 7.55 -5.12 -2.48
CA VAL A 140 8.43 -6.05 -1.74
C VAL A 140 7.75 -7.41 -1.60
N TYR A 141 6.54 -7.47 -1.09
CA TYR A 141 5.80 -8.73 -0.96
C TYR A 141 5.45 -9.37 -2.31
N ALA A 142 5.42 -8.59 -3.39
CA ALA A 142 5.27 -9.15 -4.72
C ALA A 142 6.48 -9.97 -5.18
N LEU A 143 7.69 -9.54 -4.79
CA LEU A 143 8.93 -10.29 -5.05
C LEU A 143 8.97 -11.58 -4.24
N PHE A 144 8.63 -11.51 -2.95
CA PHE A 144 8.58 -12.69 -2.08
C PHE A 144 7.48 -13.68 -2.44
N ASN A 145 6.45 -13.27 -3.16
CA ASN A 145 5.35 -14.17 -3.56
C ASN A 145 5.78 -15.35 -4.43
N LYS A 146 6.95 -15.28 -5.09
CA LYS A 146 7.52 -16.41 -5.84
C LYS A 146 8.10 -17.50 -4.94
N VAL A 147 8.48 -17.14 -3.71
CA VAL A 147 9.16 -18.00 -2.75
C VAL A 147 8.28 -18.32 -1.54
N SER A 148 7.10 -17.69 -1.43
CA SER A 148 6.22 -17.84 -0.27
C SER A 148 5.61 -19.26 -0.21
N LEU A 149 5.48 -19.78 1.02
CA LEU A 149 4.89 -21.09 1.28
C LEU A 149 3.38 -21.11 0.98
N LEU A 150 2.68 -19.99 1.23
CA LEU A 150 1.27 -19.85 0.91
C LEU A 150 1.11 -19.25 -0.49
N GLN A 151 1.03 -20.10 -1.50
CA GLN A 151 0.76 -19.72 -2.88
C GLN A 151 -0.59 -20.28 -3.32
N MET A 152 -1.39 -19.44 -3.99
CA MET A 152 -2.56 -19.92 -4.72
C MET A 152 -2.12 -20.49 -6.06
N HIS A 153 -2.17 -21.80 -6.19
CA HIS A 153 -1.88 -22.51 -7.45
C HIS A 153 -3.20 -22.78 -8.20
N ILE A 154 -3.26 -22.37 -9.46
CA ILE A 154 -4.38 -22.70 -10.34
C ILE A 154 -3.91 -23.84 -11.24
N ASP A 155 -4.61 -24.97 -11.13
CA ASP A 155 -4.36 -26.11 -12.02
C ASP A 155 -4.84 -25.72 -13.44
N THR A 156 -3.88 -25.53 -14.33
CA THR A 156 -4.14 -25.12 -15.72
C THR A 156 -4.89 -26.19 -16.52
N GLY A 157 -4.76 -27.47 -16.16
CA GLY A 157 -5.45 -28.58 -16.81
C GLY A 157 -6.96 -28.60 -16.52
N LYS A 158 -7.38 -28.07 -15.34
CA LYS A 158 -8.79 -27.98 -14.94
C LYS A 158 -9.40 -26.58 -15.16
N CYS A 159 -8.61 -25.64 -15.70
CA CYS A 159 -9.02 -24.26 -15.88
C CYS A 159 -9.89 -24.08 -17.13
N VAL A 160 -11.17 -23.76 -16.94
CA VAL A 160 -12.11 -23.41 -18.00
C VAL A 160 -12.10 -21.94 -18.42
N SER A 161 -11.07 -21.19 -18.04
CA SER A 161 -10.89 -19.75 -18.37
C SER A 161 -12.07 -18.82 -18.04
N CYS A 162 -12.92 -19.19 -17.08
CA CYS A 162 -14.12 -18.43 -16.72
C CYS A 162 -13.85 -17.08 -16.03
N GLY A 163 -12.61 -16.80 -15.61
CA GLY A 163 -12.22 -15.53 -14.99
C GLY A 163 -12.72 -15.29 -13.56
N LYS A 164 -13.51 -16.19 -12.96
CA LYS A 164 -14.04 -16.04 -11.59
C LYS A 164 -12.94 -15.85 -10.55
N CYS A 165 -11.84 -16.61 -10.66
CA CYS A 165 -10.69 -16.49 -9.76
C CYS A 165 -10.05 -15.08 -9.81
N ALA A 166 -10.00 -14.45 -10.98
CA ALA A 166 -9.49 -13.08 -11.12
C ALA A 166 -10.44 -12.04 -10.51
N GLY A 167 -11.74 -12.31 -10.47
CA GLY A 167 -12.75 -11.44 -9.85
C GLY A 167 -12.75 -11.52 -8.31
N VAL A 168 -12.47 -12.71 -7.75
CA VAL A 168 -12.42 -12.94 -6.29
C VAL A 168 -11.06 -12.59 -5.71
N CYS A 169 -10.01 -12.53 -6.53
CA CYS A 169 -8.66 -12.21 -6.09
C CYS A 169 -8.58 -10.80 -5.51
N LYS A 170 -8.27 -10.69 -4.23
CA LYS A 170 -8.11 -9.40 -3.51
C LYS A 170 -6.85 -8.62 -3.90
N MET A 171 -6.05 -9.16 -4.83
CA MET A 171 -4.74 -8.62 -5.25
C MET A 171 -4.69 -8.30 -6.74
#